data_b72cd33023cba32df156816095ddf493
#
_entry.id   b72cd33023cba32df156816095ddf493
#
_cell.length_a   1.000
_cell.length_b   1.000
_cell.length_c   1.000
_cell.angle_alpha   90.00
_cell.angle_beta   90.00
_cell.angle_gamma   90.00
#
_symmetry.space_group_name_H-M   'P 1'
#
loop_
_entity.id
_entity.type
_entity.pdbx_description
1 polymer ?
#
loop_
_entity_poly.entity_id
_entity_poly.type
_entity_poly.pdbx_seq_one_letter_code
_entity_poly.pdbx_strand_id
1 'polypeptide(L)'
;EGERNNGGLSRSWVLRACDGSLGRLGTDHIDIYYLHRDDPRTPLDETIGAIGDLIRAGKVRYFGVSNYRGWRIAEVMRTCEREGVPQPVVCQPYYNLLNRMPEVEILPACDHYGIGVASYSPVARGVLTGKYQPGAAAPEGSRGARKDTRMMQTEFREESFAIAQTLKAHAEKTGRTATQF
;
A
#
# COMPACT_ATOMS: atom_id res chain seq x y z
N GLU A 1 -10.53 23.23 -4.19
CA GLU A 1 -11.57 22.67 -3.29
C GLU A 1 -12.42 21.74 -4.15
N GLY A 2 -12.25 20.42 -3.98
CA GLY A 2 -13.00 19.43 -4.74
C GLY A 2 -14.49 19.43 -4.34
N GLU A 3 -15.36 19.22 -5.30
CA GLU A 3 -16.78 19.01 -5.06
C GLU A 3 -17.00 17.96 -3.95
N ARG A 4 -17.94 18.21 -3.05
CA ARG A 4 -18.42 17.22 -2.09
C ARG A 4 -18.74 15.93 -2.85
N ASN A 5 -18.28 14.77 -2.39
CA ASN A 5 -18.42 13.45 -3.02
C ASN A 5 -17.55 13.17 -4.27
N ASN A 6 -16.61 14.05 -4.64
CA ASN A 6 -15.63 13.80 -5.70
C ASN A 6 -14.26 13.38 -5.16
N GLY A 7 -14.23 12.63 -4.06
CA GLY A 7 -13.00 12.13 -3.43
C GLY A 7 -13.30 11.28 -2.21
N GLY A 8 -12.24 10.82 -1.57
CA GLY A 8 -12.35 9.96 -0.39
C GLY A 8 -12.89 8.56 -0.70
N LEU A 9 -13.72 8.03 0.19
CA LEU A 9 -14.32 6.70 0.06
C LEU A 9 -15.85 6.73 0.11
N SER A 10 -16.46 7.89 -0.23
CA SER A 10 -17.93 7.97 -0.36
C SER A 10 -18.42 6.98 -1.40
N ARG A 11 -19.63 6.45 -1.19
CA ARG A 11 -20.28 5.51 -2.11
C ARG A 11 -20.24 5.99 -3.57
N SER A 12 -20.66 7.23 -3.80
CA SER A 12 -20.67 7.83 -5.13
C SER A 12 -19.28 7.86 -5.78
N TRP A 13 -18.25 8.18 -5.01
CA TRP A 13 -16.87 8.23 -5.52
C TRP A 13 -16.31 6.83 -5.78
N VAL A 14 -16.48 5.88 -4.87
CA VAL A 14 -16.01 4.50 -5.03
C VAL A 14 -16.57 3.86 -6.29
N LEU A 15 -17.87 4.01 -6.56
CA LEU A 15 -18.50 3.47 -7.77
C LEU A 15 -17.93 4.11 -9.04
N ARG A 16 -17.88 5.46 -9.10
CA ARG A 16 -17.32 6.18 -10.27
C ARG A 16 -15.83 5.90 -10.49
N ALA A 17 -15.05 5.83 -9.43
CA ALA A 17 -13.63 5.55 -9.51
C ALA A 17 -13.34 4.13 -10.03
N CYS A 18 -14.20 3.15 -9.67
CA CYS A 18 -14.15 1.81 -10.23
C CYS A 18 -14.43 1.82 -11.73
N ASP A 19 -15.51 2.47 -12.16
CA ASP A 19 -15.86 2.58 -13.59
C ASP A 19 -14.74 3.27 -14.39
N GLY A 20 -14.19 4.35 -13.87
CA GLY A 20 -13.01 4.99 -14.46
C GLY A 20 -11.77 4.10 -14.52
N SER A 21 -11.59 3.22 -13.55
CA SER A 21 -10.48 2.25 -13.56
C SER A 21 -10.70 1.16 -14.60
N LEU A 22 -11.91 0.62 -14.70
CA LEU A 22 -12.29 -0.35 -15.73
C LEU A 22 -12.06 0.20 -17.14
N GLY A 23 -12.49 1.45 -17.39
CA GLY A 23 -12.27 2.12 -18.67
C GLY A 23 -10.79 2.30 -19.01
N ARG A 24 -9.93 2.66 -18.05
CA ARG A 24 -8.48 2.79 -18.27
C ARG A 24 -7.78 1.45 -18.47
N LEU A 25 -8.26 0.39 -17.82
CA LEU A 25 -7.72 -0.96 -17.95
C LEU A 25 -8.22 -1.69 -19.21
N GLY A 26 -9.30 -1.21 -19.82
CA GLY A 26 -9.92 -1.86 -20.98
C GLY A 26 -10.52 -3.24 -20.65
N THR A 27 -11.09 -3.39 -19.44
CA THR A 27 -11.66 -4.66 -18.95
C THR A 27 -13.03 -4.43 -18.31
N ASP A 28 -13.80 -5.48 -18.19
CA ASP A 28 -15.10 -5.48 -17.54
C ASP A 28 -15.07 -5.78 -16.03
N HIS A 29 -13.93 -6.26 -15.52
CA HIS A 29 -13.76 -6.55 -14.09
C HIS A 29 -12.35 -6.26 -13.59
N ILE A 30 -12.21 -6.11 -12.26
CA ILE A 30 -10.96 -5.96 -11.53
C ILE A 30 -10.84 -7.13 -10.55
N ASP A 31 -9.73 -7.85 -10.59
CA ASP A 31 -9.51 -8.98 -9.68
C ASP A 31 -9.38 -8.51 -8.24
N ILE A 32 -8.53 -7.48 -7.98
CA ILE A 32 -8.37 -6.91 -6.65
C ILE A 32 -8.50 -5.39 -6.73
N TYR A 33 -9.52 -4.83 -6.10
CA TYR A 33 -9.75 -3.39 -6.00
C TYR A 33 -9.34 -2.88 -4.63
N TYR A 34 -8.41 -1.91 -4.56
CA TYR A 34 -7.91 -1.41 -3.30
C TYR A 34 -8.62 -0.16 -2.79
N LEU A 35 -9.03 -0.18 -1.54
CA LEU A 35 -9.25 1.04 -0.76
C LEU A 35 -7.88 1.60 -0.38
N HIS A 36 -7.41 2.61 -1.14
CA HIS A 36 -6.02 3.06 -1.13
C HIS A 36 -5.59 3.72 0.20
N ARG A 37 -6.54 4.33 0.89
CA ARG A 37 -6.34 4.99 2.18
C ARG A 37 -7.65 5.05 2.94
N ASP A 38 -7.59 4.93 4.27
CA ASP A 38 -8.73 5.20 5.13
C ASP A 38 -9.26 6.64 4.94
N ASP A 39 -10.57 6.80 4.96
CA ASP A 39 -11.26 8.08 4.93
C ASP A 39 -12.16 8.25 6.16
N PRO A 40 -11.66 8.89 7.24
CA PRO A 40 -12.43 9.05 8.47
C PRO A 40 -13.67 9.95 8.32
N ARG A 41 -13.82 10.65 7.19
CA ARG A 41 -14.98 11.53 6.92
C ARG A 41 -16.16 10.78 6.33
N THR A 42 -15.93 9.56 5.81
CA THR A 42 -16.99 8.70 5.26
C THR A 42 -17.30 7.58 6.25
N PRO A 43 -18.57 7.35 6.61
CA PRO A 43 -18.95 6.19 7.39
C PRO A 43 -18.48 4.89 6.73
N LEU A 44 -17.92 3.99 7.53
CA LEU A 44 -17.31 2.77 6.99
C LEU A 44 -18.33 1.84 6.33
N ASP A 45 -19.55 1.79 6.86
CA ASP A 45 -20.67 1.02 6.28
C ASP A 45 -21.05 1.52 4.88
N GLU A 46 -21.01 2.84 4.64
CA GLU A 46 -21.20 3.41 3.30
C GLU A 46 -20.15 2.91 2.31
N THR A 47 -18.87 2.95 2.71
CA THR A 47 -17.75 2.47 1.89
C THR A 47 -17.86 0.97 1.61
N ILE A 48 -18.09 0.17 2.64
CA ILE A 48 -18.19 -1.29 2.51
C ILE A 48 -19.42 -1.69 1.71
N GLY A 49 -20.55 -1.01 1.90
CA GLY A 49 -21.75 -1.20 1.07
C GLY A 49 -21.48 -0.95 -0.41
N ALA A 50 -20.71 0.10 -0.76
CA ALA A 50 -20.31 0.38 -2.13
C ALA A 50 -19.42 -0.75 -2.71
N ILE A 51 -18.48 -1.27 -1.97
CA ILE A 51 -17.67 -2.43 -2.36
C ILE A 51 -18.55 -3.65 -2.58
N GLY A 52 -19.52 -3.91 -1.68
CA GLY A 52 -20.48 -4.99 -1.84
C GLY A 52 -21.26 -4.91 -3.14
N ASP A 53 -21.69 -3.71 -3.55
CA ASP A 53 -22.38 -3.52 -4.81
C ASP A 53 -21.48 -3.78 -6.03
N LEU A 54 -20.22 -3.35 -5.99
CA LEU A 54 -19.26 -3.62 -7.05
C LEU A 54 -18.98 -5.12 -7.22
N ILE A 55 -18.93 -5.85 -6.10
CA ILE A 55 -18.75 -7.31 -6.11
C ILE A 55 -20.01 -7.99 -6.65
N ARG A 56 -21.19 -7.62 -6.18
CA ARG A 56 -22.47 -8.16 -6.70
C ARG A 56 -22.69 -7.87 -8.19
N ALA A 57 -22.22 -6.71 -8.66
CA ALA A 57 -22.27 -6.35 -10.08
C ALA A 57 -21.22 -7.07 -10.95
N GLY A 58 -20.33 -7.87 -10.36
CA GLY A 58 -19.25 -8.56 -11.06
C GLY A 58 -18.10 -7.66 -11.53
N LYS A 59 -18.13 -6.37 -11.18
CA LYS A 59 -17.08 -5.40 -11.53
C LYS A 59 -15.79 -5.59 -10.72
N VAL A 60 -15.89 -6.15 -9.53
CA VAL A 60 -14.78 -6.42 -8.60
C VAL A 60 -14.93 -7.86 -8.11
N ARG A 61 -13.85 -8.63 -8.13
CA ARG A 61 -13.83 -10.00 -7.58
C ARG A 61 -13.53 -10.01 -6.10
N TYR A 62 -12.45 -9.31 -5.72
CA TYR A 62 -11.95 -9.20 -4.35
C TYR A 62 -11.58 -7.75 -4.09
N PHE A 63 -11.51 -7.37 -2.83
CA PHE A 63 -10.95 -6.07 -2.48
C PHE A 63 -9.82 -6.19 -1.45
N GLY A 64 -9.01 -5.16 -1.38
CA GLY A 64 -7.93 -5.01 -0.43
C GLY A 64 -7.94 -3.64 0.22
N VAL A 65 -7.14 -3.49 1.27
CA VAL A 65 -6.94 -2.22 1.98
C VAL A 65 -5.47 -1.80 1.92
N SER A 66 -5.20 -0.51 1.92
CA SER A 66 -3.85 0.04 1.94
C SER A 66 -3.80 1.25 2.87
N ASN A 67 -2.71 1.40 3.62
CA ASN A 67 -2.54 2.49 4.59
C ASN A 67 -3.61 2.54 5.68
N TYR A 68 -4.10 1.39 6.10
CA TYR A 68 -5.01 1.19 7.23
C TYR A 68 -4.22 0.81 8.48
N ARG A 69 -4.65 1.28 9.64
CA ARG A 69 -4.16 0.84 10.95
C ARG A 69 -4.74 -0.52 11.32
N GLY A 70 -4.08 -1.27 12.20
CA GLY A 70 -4.55 -2.59 12.63
C GLY A 70 -5.97 -2.56 13.22
N TRP A 71 -6.27 -1.59 14.11
CA TRP A 71 -7.61 -1.41 14.66
C TRP A 71 -8.67 -1.11 13.58
N ARG A 72 -8.28 -0.37 12.52
CA ARG A 72 -9.20 -0.05 11.43
C ARG A 72 -9.46 -1.25 10.52
N ILE A 73 -8.47 -2.12 10.34
CA ILE A 73 -8.65 -3.42 9.67
C ILE A 73 -9.69 -4.25 10.44
N ALA A 74 -9.61 -4.32 11.77
CA ALA A 74 -10.61 -5.01 12.58
C ALA A 74 -12.02 -4.45 12.41
N GLU A 75 -12.18 -3.12 12.32
CA GLU A 75 -13.47 -2.50 12.02
C GLU A 75 -13.98 -2.85 10.63
N VAL A 76 -13.11 -2.86 9.61
CA VAL A 76 -13.47 -3.30 8.24
C VAL A 76 -14.00 -4.73 8.27
N MET A 77 -13.30 -5.66 8.94
CA MET A 77 -13.71 -7.06 9.04
C MET A 77 -15.11 -7.20 9.66
N ARG A 78 -15.35 -6.53 10.80
CA ARG A 78 -16.65 -6.53 11.47
C ARG A 78 -17.77 -5.88 10.65
N THR A 79 -17.43 -4.80 9.94
CA THR A 79 -18.40 -4.13 9.07
C THR A 79 -18.76 -5.02 7.89
N CYS A 80 -17.81 -5.69 7.26
CA CYS A 80 -18.07 -6.66 6.20
C CYS A 80 -19.01 -7.78 6.66
N GLU A 81 -18.77 -8.34 7.84
CA GLU A 81 -19.63 -9.37 8.45
C GLU A 81 -21.05 -8.86 8.66
N ARG A 82 -21.21 -7.68 9.26
CA ARG A 82 -22.52 -7.08 9.49
C ARG A 82 -23.30 -6.77 8.22
N GLU A 83 -22.62 -6.27 7.19
CA GLU A 83 -23.24 -5.87 5.91
C GLU A 83 -23.35 -7.05 4.92
N GLY A 84 -22.90 -8.26 5.28
CA GLY A 84 -22.91 -9.42 4.37
C GLY A 84 -22.03 -9.22 3.13
N VAL A 85 -20.94 -8.47 3.24
CA VAL A 85 -19.97 -8.21 2.18
C VAL A 85 -18.75 -9.11 2.37
N PRO A 86 -18.18 -9.74 1.30
CA PRO A 86 -16.91 -10.47 1.42
C PRO A 86 -15.82 -9.61 2.05
N GLN A 87 -15.02 -10.21 2.92
CA GLN A 87 -13.93 -9.54 3.63
C GLN A 87 -12.74 -9.24 2.69
N PRO A 88 -11.88 -8.24 3.02
CA PRO A 88 -10.70 -7.94 2.24
C PRO A 88 -9.73 -9.14 2.26
N VAL A 89 -9.13 -9.43 1.12
CA VAL A 89 -8.21 -10.58 0.96
C VAL A 89 -6.74 -10.18 1.10
N VAL A 90 -6.43 -8.88 1.03
CA VAL A 90 -5.05 -8.39 1.04
C VAL A 90 -4.94 -7.00 1.68
N CYS A 91 -3.86 -6.81 2.43
CA CYS A 91 -3.43 -5.51 2.94
C CYS A 91 -2.15 -5.08 2.23
N GLN A 92 -2.08 -3.81 1.79
CA GLN A 92 -0.90 -3.25 1.16
C GLN A 92 -0.28 -2.14 2.03
N PRO A 93 0.59 -2.49 3.00
CA PRO A 93 1.25 -1.52 3.86
C PRO A 93 2.56 -0.99 3.24
N TYR A 94 2.99 0.19 3.67
CA TYR A 94 4.37 0.63 3.52
C TYR A 94 5.26 -0.16 4.48
N TYR A 95 6.01 -1.12 3.94
CA TYR A 95 6.82 -2.02 4.76
C TYR A 95 8.12 -2.40 4.06
N ASN A 96 9.23 -2.19 4.73
CA ASN A 96 10.59 -2.56 4.32
C ASN A 96 11.54 -2.51 5.52
N LEU A 97 12.79 -2.84 5.32
CA LEU A 97 13.79 -2.88 6.38
C LEU A 97 13.97 -1.53 7.13
N LEU A 98 13.72 -0.39 6.47
CA LEU A 98 13.80 0.95 7.08
C LEU A 98 12.50 1.39 7.77
N ASN A 99 11.38 0.77 7.45
CA ASN A 99 10.07 1.05 8.04
C ASN A 99 9.39 -0.23 8.50
N ARG A 100 9.58 -0.56 9.76
CA ARG A 100 9.07 -1.78 10.39
C ARG A 100 7.82 -1.55 11.24
N MET A 101 7.25 -0.34 11.21
CA MET A 101 6.04 0.00 11.97
C MET A 101 4.85 -0.95 11.75
N PRO A 102 4.64 -1.54 10.54
CA PRO A 102 3.56 -2.51 10.34
C PRO A 102 3.65 -3.76 11.24
N GLU A 103 4.83 -4.12 11.74
CA GLU A 103 5.02 -5.28 12.63
C GLU A 103 4.33 -5.11 13.98
N VAL A 104 4.04 -3.86 14.40
CA VAL A 104 3.44 -3.57 15.71
C VAL A 104 1.96 -3.96 15.75
N GLU A 105 1.18 -3.66 14.70
CA GLU A 105 -0.27 -3.90 14.70
C GLU A 105 -0.80 -4.42 13.35
N ILE A 106 -0.27 -3.95 12.22
CA ILE A 106 -0.85 -4.26 10.90
C ILE A 106 -0.62 -5.72 10.54
N LEU A 107 0.62 -6.21 10.64
CA LEU A 107 0.95 -7.61 10.33
C LEU A 107 0.27 -8.56 11.31
N PRO A 108 0.26 -8.33 12.64
CA PRO A 108 -0.53 -9.13 13.57
C PRO A 108 -2.03 -9.15 13.25
N ALA A 109 -2.62 -8.02 12.85
CA ALA A 109 -4.02 -7.97 12.43
C ALA A 109 -4.25 -8.78 11.15
N CYS A 110 -3.37 -8.67 10.16
CA CYS A 110 -3.47 -9.45 8.93
C CYS A 110 -3.39 -10.96 9.20
N ASP A 111 -2.46 -11.37 10.05
CA ASP A 111 -2.31 -12.78 10.47
C ASP A 111 -3.57 -13.29 11.19
N HIS A 112 -4.06 -12.52 12.16
CA HIS A 112 -5.27 -12.86 12.92
C HIS A 112 -6.52 -13.05 12.05
N TYR A 113 -6.68 -12.23 11.02
CA TYR A 113 -7.85 -12.26 10.12
C TYR A 113 -7.62 -13.06 8.83
N GLY A 114 -6.45 -13.68 8.62
CA GLY A 114 -6.13 -14.42 7.41
C GLY A 114 -6.02 -13.56 6.15
N ILE A 115 -5.60 -12.29 6.29
CA ILE A 115 -5.43 -11.34 5.19
C ILE A 115 -4.00 -11.43 4.66
N GLY A 116 -3.84 -11.63 3.35
CA GLY A 116 -2.53 -11.60 2.69
C GLY A 116 -1.86 -10.21 2.79
N VAL A 117 -0.53 -10.18 2.74
CA VAL A 117 0.22 -8.91 2.77
C VAL A 117 1.04 -8.74 1.49
N ALA A 118 0.85 -7.61 0.80
CA ALA A 118 1.60 -7.21 -0.39
C ALA A 118 2.19 -5.82 -0.19
N SER A 119 3.36 -5.73 0.45
CA SER A 119 3.98 -4.44 0.80
C SER A 119 4.32 -3.58 -0.41
N TYR A 120 4.22 -2.25 -0.27
CA TYR A 120 4.76 -1.33 -1.26
C TYR A 120 6.10 -0.73 -0.80
N SER A 121 6.91 -0.31 -1.78
CA SER A 121 8.29 0.19 -1.58
C SER A 121 9.20 -0.79 -0.81
N PRO A 122 9.25 -2.09 -1.15
CA PRO A 122 10.02 -3.07 -0.41
C PRO A 122 11.53 -2.76 -0.39
N VAL A 123 12.05 -2.10 -1.43
CA VAL A 123 13.45 -1.62 -1.49
C VAL A 123 13.60 -0.13 -1.15
N ALA A 124 12.66 0.43 -0.37
CA ALA A 124 12.71 1.84 0.09
C ALA A 124 13.01 2.81 -1.07
N ARG A 125 12.20 2.78 -2.12
CA ARG A 125 12.37 3.58 -3.36
C ARG A 125 13.75 3.48 -4.01
N GLY A 126 14.45 2.37 -3.76
CA GLY A 126 15.78 2.09 -4.30
C GLY A 126 16.93 2.43 -3.37
N VAL A 127 16.68 2.90 -2.14
CA VAL A 127 17.75 3.12 -1.14
C VAL A 127 18.37 1.79 -0.73
N LEU A 128 17.58 0.79 -0.44
CA LEU A 128 18.05 -0.53 0.01
C LEU A 128 18.79 -1.34 -1.07
N THR A 129 18.83 -0.86 -2.31
CA THR A 129 19.69 -1.49 -3.34
C THR A 129 21.17 -1.23 -3.11
N GLY A 130 21.54 -0.33 -2.18
CA GLY A 130 22.91 0.06 -1.90
C GLY A 130 23.57 0.95 -2.95
N LYS A 131 22.78 1.54 -3.88
CA LYS A 131 23.34 2.43 -4.92
C LYS A 131 23.67 3.83 -4.42
N TYR A 132 23.11 4.25 -3.31
CA TYR A 132 23.46 5.53 -2.66
C TYR A 132 24.53 5.30 -1.61
N GLN A 133 25.52 6.18 -1.61
CA GLN A 133 26.66 6.12 -0.69
C GLN A 133 26.60 7.30 0.27
N PRO A 134 26.92 7.13 1.55
CA PRO A 134 27.06 8.24 2.49
C PRO A 134 28.06 9.28 1.97
N GLY A 135 27.70 10.56 2.05
CA GLY A 135 28.57 11.67 1.64
C GLY A 135 28.80 11.81 0.13
N ALA A 136 28.23 10.97 -0.72
CA ALA A 136 28.42 11.01 -2.17
C ALA A 136 27.21 11.58 -2.92
N ALA A 137 27.46 12.12 -4.11
CA ALA A 137 26.38 12.54 -5.00
C ALA A 137 25.53 11.34 -5.46
N ALA A 138 24.22 11.57 -5.57
CA ALA A 138 23.31 10.53 -6.05
C ALA A 138 23.60 10.15 -7.51
N PRO A 139 23.58 8.85 -7.87
CA PRO A 139 23.82 8.40 -9.23
C PRO A 139 22.90 9.10 -10.25
N GLU A 140 23.44 9.45 -11.41
CA GLU A 140 22.70 10.09 -12.49
C GLU A 140 21.47 9.26 -12.89
N GLY A 141 20.37 9.93 -13.25
CA GLY A 141 19.10 9.30 -13.61
C GLY A 141 18.33 8.68 -12.44
N SER A 142 18.93 8.61 -11.23
CA SER A 142 18.26 8.06 -10.05
C SER A 142 17.19 9.00 -9.49
N ARG A 143 16.29 8.46 -8.65
CA ARG A 143 15.32 9.29 -7.92
C ARG A 143 15.98 10.30 -6.99
N GLY A 144 17.11 9.94 -6.39
CA GLY A 144 17.92 10.84 -5.55
C GLY A 144 18.46 12.02 -6.35
N ALA A 145 19.01 11.79 -7.54
CA ALA A 145 19.50 12.85 -8.43
C ALA A 145 18.37 13.80 -8.89
N ARG A 146 17.16 13.27 -9.10
CA ARG A 146 15.97 14.08 -9.45
C ARG A 146 15.29 14.74 -8.25
N LYS A 147 15.84 14.56 -7.05
CA LYS A 147 15.27 15.08 -5.79
C LYS A 147 13.79 14.72 -5.63
N ASP A 148 13.44 13.45 -5.87
CA ASP A 148 12.07 12.95 -5.69
C ASP A 148 11.55 13.35 -4.30
N THR A 149 10.52 14.20 -4.27
CA THR A 149 10.03 14.85 -3.05
C THR A 149 9.69 13.85 -1.95
N ARG A 150 9.01 12.75 -2.31
CA ARG A 150 8.59 11.74 -1.33
C ARG A 150 9.80 10.99 -0.76
N MET A 151 10.79 10.66 -1.60
CA MET A 151 12.03 10.02 -1.18
C MET A 151 12.86 10.92 -0.26
N MET A 152 12.97 12.23 -0.59
CA MET A 152 13.69 13.21 0.25
C MET A 152 13.07 13.36 1.64
N GLN A 153 11.75 13.25 1.74
CA GLN A 153 11.02 13.37 3.00
C GLN A 153 11.09 12.11 3.88
N THR A 154 11.40 10.95 3.31
CA THR A 154 11.28 9.67 4.00
C THR A 154 12.60 8.90 4.10
N GLU A 155 13.13 8.39 2.99
CA GLU A 155 14.22 7.41 3.01
C GLU A 155 15.61 7.97 2.68
N PHE A 156 15.70 9.17 2.10
CA PHE A 156 16.97 9.74 1.63
C PHE A 156 17.74 10.39 2.80
N ARG A 157 18.38 9.56 3.62
CA ARG A 157 19.10 9.95 4.83
C ARG A 157 20.41 9.17 4.93
N GLU A 158 21.42 9.75 5.57
CA GLU A 158 22.74 9.13 5.75
C GLU A 158 22.65 7.79 6.49
N GLU A 159 21.80 7.70 7.51
CA GLU A 159 21.59 6.46 8.27
C GLU A 159 20.98 5.35 7.38
N SER A 160 20.07 5.72 6.49
CA SER A 160 19.46 4.78 5.55
C SER A 160 20.48 4.23 4.55
N PHE A 161 21.43 5.07 4.12
CA PHE A 161 22.52 4.65 3.24
C PHE A 161 23.49 3.70 3.96
N ALA A 162 23.86 3.99 5.21
CA ALA A 162 24.71 3.12 6.02
C ALA A 162 24.06 1.73 6.20
N ILE A 163 22.77 1.68 6.53
CA ILE A 163 22.01 0.42 6.64
C ILE A 163 22.02 -0.33 5.30
N ALA A 164 21.79 0.39 4.19
CA ALA A 164 21.77 -0.22 2.86
C ALA A 164 23.14 -0.81 2.46
N GLN A 165 24.26 -0.17 2.84
CA GLN A 165 25.60 -0.72 2.62
C GLN A 165 25.84 -1.98 3.44
N THR A 166 25.39 -2.00 4.70
CA THR A 166 25.46 -3.20 5.55
C THR A 166 24.66 -4.36 4.96
N LEU A 167 23.43 -4.08 4.50
CA LEU A 167 22.60 -5.08 3.82
C LEU A 167 23.27 -5.61 2.54
N LYS A 168 23.82 -4.71 1.72
CA LYS A 168 24.51 -5.07 0.48
C LYS A 168 25.70 -5.99 0.77
N ALA A 169 26.57 -5.64 1.70
CA ALA A 169 27.72 -6.45 2.09
C ALA A 169 27.31 -7.84 2.63
N HIS A 170 26.17 -7.92 3.34
CA HIS A 170 25.64 -9.20 3.81
C HIS A 170 25.09 -10.04 2.64
N ALA A 171 24.33 -9.45 1.76
CA ALA A 171 23.76 -10.14 0.59
C ALA A 171 24.87 -10.71 -0.31
N GLU A 172 25.92 -9.94 -0.58
CA GLU A 172 27.08 -10.35 -1.38
C GLU A 172 27.77 -11.60 -0.82
N LYS A 173 27.88 -11.75 0.53
CA LYS A 173 28.42 -12.96 1.17
C LYS A 173 27.57 -14.21 0.90
N THR A 174 26.30 -14.05 0.55
CA THR A 174 25.38 -15.14 0.20
C THR A 174 25.26 -15.34 -1.33
N GLY A 175 26.05 -14.63 -2.13
CA GLY A 175 25.99 -14.66 -3.58
C GLY A 175 24.75 -13.98 -4.18
N ARG A 176 24.13 -13.06 -3.45
CA ARG A 176 22.90 -12.35 -3.84
C ARG A 176 23.14 -10.85 -3.94
N THR A 177 22.32 -10.17 -4.75
CA THR A 177 22.20 -8.72 -4.66
C THR A 177 21.36 -8.32 -3.44
N ALA A 178 21.51 -7.07 -2.96
CA ALA A 178 20.67 -6.55 -1.88
C ALA A 178 19.16 -6.57 -2.21
N THR A 179 18.79 -6.59 -3.49
CA THR A 179 17.39 -6.66 -3.93
C THR A 179 16.85 -8.10 -3.95
N GLN A 180 17.73 -9.08 -4.11
CA GLN A 180 17.38 -10.51 -4.10
C GLN A 180 17.39 -11.09 -2.68
N PHE A 181 18.06 -10.44 -1.74
CA PHE A 181 18.13 -10.80 -0.33
C PHE A 181 16.87 -10.35 0.40
#